data_1172d7bb7851374c2ed64f869ff3704f
#
_entry.id   1172d7bb7851374c2ed64f869ff3704f
#
_cell.length_a   1.000
_cell.length_b   1.000
_cell.length_c   1.000
_cell.angle_alpha   90.00
_cell.angle_beta   90.00
_cell.angle_gamma   90.00
#
_symmetry.space_group_name_H-M   'P 1'
#
loop_
_entity.id
_entity.type
_entity.pdbx_description
1 polymer ?
#
loop_
_entity_poly.entity_id
_entity_poly.type
_entity_poly.pdbx_seq_one_letter_code
_entity_poly.pdbx_strand_id
1 'polypeptide(L)'
;MSQTNPNLNSQIEPLQTHLQTLFGGGGRFFQMENLQLELLLLDETSCDSPFSPEQVDRIWQNMPYWAFVWSSGAALAQFILDQPETVAGKRLVDFGSGSGVVGLAALKAGAQSVCLCDIDELALTAGQINANQNGLTVTTATSIEEAGTFDMLVVGDILYDTRNHGLAQSLFAQEKPLLWAESQAQTKLSQHGPIAKYAGETFPNIGGFDEHKHIHIYQHLP
;
A
#
# COMPACT_ATOMS: atom_id res chain seq x y z
N MET A 1 11.06 -20.83 -20.45
CA MET A 1 9.75 -20.39 -20.99
C MET A 1 8.75 -20.53 -19.87
N SER A 2 8.43 -19.43 -19.20
CA SER A 2 7.43 -19.40 -18.12
C SER A 2 6.06 -19.68 -18.72
N GLN A 3 5.40 -20.74 -18.27
CA GLN A 3 3.99 -20.99 -18.62
C GLN A 3 3.18 -19.88 -17.94
N THR A 4 2.74 -18.89 -18.71
CA THR A 4 1.82 -17.87 -18.24
C THR A 4 0.51 -18.56 -17.85
N ASN A 5 0.17 -18.48 -16.57
CA ASN A 5 -1.09 -19.00 -16.05
C ASN A 5 -2.25 -18.20 -16.70
N PRO A 6 -3.14 -18.83 -17.51
CA PRO A 6 -4.20 -18.09 -18.22
C PRO A 6 -5.16 -17.34 -17.28
N ASN A 7 -5.25 -17.78 -16.03
CA ASN A 7 -6.06 -17.12 -15.01
C ASN A 7 -5.42 -15.81 -14.52
N LEU A 8 -4.08 -15.72 -14.52
CA LEU A 8 -3.35 -14.51 -14.12
C LEU A 8 -3.55 -13.39 -15.14
N ASN A 9 -3.50 -13.71 -16.44
CA ASN A 9 -3.68 -12.71 -17.50
C ASN A 9 -5.06 -12.05 -17.44
N SER A 10 -6.13 -12.83 -17.17
CA SER A 10 -7.48 -12.29 -17.07
C SER A 10 -7.66 -11.37 -15.83
N GLN A 11 -6.90 -11.57 -14.78
CA GLN A 11 -6.92 -10.70 -13.59
C GLN A 11 -6.08 -9.43 -13.80
N ILE A 12 -5.00 -9.49 -14.58
CA ILE A 12 -4.14 -8.34 -14.89
C ILE A 12 -4.77 -7.40 -15.92
N GLU A 13 -5.58 -7.90 -16.85
CA GLU A 13 -6.15 -7.14 -17.95
C GLU A 13 -6.93 -5.88 -17.52
N PRO A 14 -7.80 -5.90 -16.49
CA PRO A 14 -8.46 -4.70 -16.02
C PRO A 14 -7.49 -3.63 -15.50
N LEU A 15 -6.43 -4.05 -14.80
CA LEU A 15 -5.38 -3.18 -14.27
C LEU A 15 -4.60 -2.53 -15.42
N GLN A 16 -4.20 -3.31 -16.42
CA GLN A 16 -3.51 -2.80 -17.61
C GLN A 16 -4.36 -1.80 -18.38
N THR A 17 -5.65 -2.11 -18.56
CA THR A 17 -6.60 -1.22 -19.25
C THR A 17 -6.75 0.11 -18.52
N HIS A 18 -6.81 0.07 -17.19
CA HIS A 18 -6.89 1.28 -16.38
C HIS A 18 -5.64 2.15 -16.52
N LEU A 19 -4.44 1.56 -16.41
CA LEU A 19 -3.17 2.26 -16.61
C LEU A 19 -3.03 2.82 -18.02
N GLN A 20 -3.38 2.04 -19.03
CA GLN A 20 -3.36 2.50 -20.43
C GLN A 20 -4.26 3.71 -20.66
N THR A 21 -5.44 3.73 -20.03
CA THR A 21 -6.40 4.84 -20.16
C THR A 21 -5.89 6.13 -19.52
N LEU A 22 -5.20 6.04 -18.39
CA LEU A 22 -4.70 7.19 -17.63
C LEU A 22 -3.34 7.68 -18.12
N PHE A 23 -2.41 6.78 -18.34
CA PHE A 23 -0.99 7.09 -18.56
C PHE A 23 -0.51 6.83 -19.99
N GLY A 24 -1.34 6.22 -20.84
CA GLY A 24 -0.90 5.76 -22.17
C GLY A 24 0.05 4.56 -22.12
N GLY A 25 0.29 4.00 -20.95
CA GLY A 25 1.21 2.89 -20.69
C GLY A 25 0.58 1.82 -19.82
N GLY A 26 1.37 0.82 -19.44
CA GLY A 26 0.92 -0.32 -18.64
C GLY A 26 1.72 -0.50 -17.36
N GLY A 27 1.45 -1.63 -16.70
CA GLY A 27 2.21 -2.06 -15.53
C GLY A 27 3.08 -3.27 -15.84
N ARG A 28 4.14 -3.44 -15.08
CA ARG A 28 4.97 -4.64 -15.05
C ARG A 28 5.42 -4.99 -13.65
N PHE A 29 5.93 -6.17 -13.46
CA PHE A 29 6.51 -6.58 -12.19
C PHE A 29 7.88 -5.94 -11.99
N PHE A 30 8.07 -5.38 -10.79
CA PHE A 30 9.32 -4.81 -10.33
C PHE A 30 9.81 -5.53 -9.08
N GLN A 31 11.08 -5.91 -9.07
CA GLN A 31 11.73 -6.44 -7.89
C GLN A 31 12.09 -5.31 -6.93
N MET A 32 11.46 -5.30 -5.75
CA MET A 32 11.76 -4.39 -4.65
C MET A 32 12.79 -5.07 -3.72
N GLU A 33 14.08 -4.90 -4.04
CA GLU A 33 15.17 -5.64 -3.37
C GLU A 33 15.15 -5.49 -1.85
N ASN A 34 15.00 -4.26 -1.35
CA ASN A 34 14.99 -3.96 0.08
C ASN A 34 13.84 -4.66 0.83
N LEU A 35 12.71 -4.86 0.16
CA LEU A 35 11.52 -5.49 0.71
C LEU A 35 11.43 -6.98 0.38
N GLN A 36 12.30 -7.47 -0.50
CA GLN A 36 12.29 -8.83 -1.03
C GLN A 36 10.92 -9.21 -1.63
N LEU A 37 10.27 -8.25 -2.29
CA LEU A 37 8.96 -8.39 -2.92
C LEU A 37 9.06 -8.08 -4.40
N GLU A 38 8.29 -8.81 -5.20
CA GLU A 38 8.05 -8.51 -6.61
C GLU A 38 6.62 -8.01 -6.77
N LEU A 39 6.43 -6.77 -7.26
CA LEU A 39 5.14 -6.09 -7.29
C LEU A 39 4.80 -5.61 -8.71
N LEU A 40 3.54 -5.82 -9.12
CA LEU A 40 2.96 -5.22 -10.33
C LEU A 40 2.70 -3.74 -10.06
N LEU A 41 3.46 -2.88 -10.73
CA LEU A 41 3.39 -1.42 -10.59
C LEU A 41 3.40 -0.77 -11.97
N LEU A 42 3.10 0.53 -12.03
CA LEU A 42 3.17 1.30 -13.27
C LEU A 42 4.58 1.23 -13.87
N ASP A 43 4.66 0.94 -15.16
CA ASP A 43 5.90 1.07 -15.94
C ASP A 43 6.00 2.47 -16.53
N GLU A 44 6.68 3.37 -15.84
CA GLU A 44 6.86 4.76 -16.27
C GLU A 44 7.51 4.89 -17.65
N THR A 45 8.30 3.89 -18.07
CA THR A 45 8.97 3.90 -19.38
C THR A 45 8.01 3.63 -20.53
N SER A 46 6.83 3.09 -20.24
CA SER A 46 5.77 2.82 -21.22
C SER A 46 4.75 3.95 -21.33
N CYS A 47 4.80 4.95 -20.42
CA CYS A 47 3.82 6.01 -20.34
C CYS A 47 4.04 7.10 -21.39
N ASP A 48 2.97 7.82 -21.74
CA ASP A 48 3.07 9.07 -22.49
C ASP A 48 3.92 10.09 -21.72
N SER A 49 4.74 10.85 -22.46
CA SER A 49 5.57 11.89 -21.84
C SER A 49 5.90 12.97 -22.86
N PRO A 50 5.70 14.28 -22.54
CA PRO A 50 5.07 14.79 -21.31
C PRO A 50 3.54 14.61 -21.32
N PHE A 51 2.93 14.53 -20.14
CA PHE A 51 1.48 14.54 -20.01
C PHE A 51 0.90 15.90 -20.34
N SER A 52 -0.24 15.94 -21.05
CA SER A 52 -0.99 17.19 -21.22
C SER A 52 -1.66 17.62 -19.90
N PRO A 53 -2.00 18.93 -19.73
CA PRO A 53 -2.74 19.37 -18.55
C PRO A 53 -4.01 18.57 -18.29
N GLU A 54 -4.76 18.23 -19.34
CA GLU A 54 -6.00 17.45 -19.24
C GLU A 54 -5.73 16.00 -18.81
N GLN A 55 -4.59 15.40 -19.21
CA GLN A 55 -4.16 14.08 -18.73
C GLN A 55 -3.79 14.16 -17.25
N VAL A 56 -3.05 15.18 -16.83
CA VAL A 56 -2.70 15.38 -15.42
C VAL A 56 -3.95 15.50 -14.56
N ASP A 57 -4.92 16.31 -14.95
CA ASP A 57 -6.18 16.46 -14.21
C ASP A 57 -6.94 15.12 -14.12
N ARG A 58 -6.99 14.36 -15.20
CA ARG A 58 -7.64 13.04 -15.25
C ARG A 58 -6.94 12.04 -14.32
N ILE A 59 -5.60 12.01 -14.33
CA ILE A 59 -4.80 11.17 -13.45
C ILE A 59 -5.12 11.48 -11.99
N TRP A 60 -5.11 12.76 -11.59
CA TRP A 60 -5.41 13.14 -10.21
C TRP A 60 -6.84 12.82 -9.76
N GLN A 61 -7.81 12.90 -10.67
CA GLN A 61 -9.20 12.54 -10.37
C GLN A 61 -9.43 11.03 -10.22
N ASN A 62 -8.56 10.21 -10.82
CA ASN A 62 -8.70 8.76 -10.88
C ASN A 62 -7.38 8.04 -10.52
N MET A 63 -6.61 8.62 -9.60
CA MET A 63 -5.27 8.12 -9.26
C MET A 63 -5.32 6.64 -8.85
N PRO A 64 -4.62 5.76 -9.58
CA PRO A 64 -4.51 4.35 -9.25
C PRO A 64 -3.44 4.17 -8.17
N TYR A 65 -3.80 4.44 -6.91
CA TYR A 65 -2.87 4.38 -5.78
C TYR A 65 -2.16 3.02 -5.67
N TRP A 66 -2.81 1.96 -6.10
CA TRP A 66 -2.27 0.59 -6.13
C TRP A 66 -1.11 0.39 -7.12
N ALA A 67 -0.98 1.25 -8.12
CA ALA A 67 0.08 1.16 -9.13
C ALA A 67 1.44 1.71 -8.66
N PHE A 68 1.53 2.09 -7.38
CA PHE A 68 2.71 2.68 -6.76
C PHE A 68 3.00 2.02 -5.41
N VAL A 69 4.26 2.01 -5.03
CA VAL A 69 4.69 1.86 -3.65
C VAL A 69 4.95 3.26 -3.10
N TRP A 70 4.01 3.79 -2.35
CA TRP A 70 4.11 5.12 -1.75
C TRP A 70 5.17 5.16 -0.67
N SER A 71 5.82 6.30 -0.47
CA SER A 71 6.95 6.47 0.44
C SER A 71 6.68 6.00 1.87
N SER A 72 5.49 6.27 2.40
CA SER A 72 5.05 5.79 3.72
C SER A 72 4.82 4.28 3.76
N GLY A 73 4.22 3.70 2.71
CA GLY A 73 4.07 2.26 2.57
C GLY A 73 5.41 1.54 2.50
N ALA A 74 6.37 2.07 1.72
CA ALA A 74 7.73 1.56 1.65
C ALA A 74 8.43 1.60 3.02
N ALA A 75 8.34 2.74 3.71
CA ALA A 75 8.96 2.93 5.03
C ALA A 75 8.35 2.01 6.09
N LEU A 76 7.01 1.85 6.10
CA LEU A 76 6.32 0.97 7.03
C LEU A 76 6.66 -0.50 6.76
N ALA A 77 6.69 -0.92 5.50
CA ALA A 77 7.11 -2.25 5.11
C ALA A 77 8.55 -2.56 5.55
N GLN A 78 9.48 -1.61 5.33
CA GLN A 78 10.86 -1.75 5.79
C GLN A 78 10.95 -1.83 7.32
N PHE A 79 10.24 -0.96 8.06
CA PHE A 79 10.19 -1.02 9.51
C PHE A 79 9.71 -2.38 10.03
N ILE A 80 8.66 -2.94 9.43
CA ILE A 80 8.11 -4.25 9.79
C ILE A 80 9.13 -5.37 9.54
N LEU A 81 9.88 -5.31 8.43
CA LEU A 81 10.92 -6.29 8.13
C LEU A 81 12.13 -6.16 9.08
N ASP A 82 12.49 -4.94 9.48
CA ASP A 82 13.57 -4.68 10.42
C ASP A 82 13.20 -5.07 11.86
N GLN A 83 11.90 -5.05 12.20
CA GLN A 83 11.37 -5.36 13.54
C GLN A 83 10.18 -6.33 13.45
N PRO A 84 10.42 -7.58 13.03
CA PRO A 84 9.38 -8.57 12.76
C PRO A 84 8.51 -8.91 13.97
N GLU A 85 9.03 -8.76 15.18
CA GLU A 85 8.30 -8.98 16.44
C GLU A 85 7.07 -8.07 16.57
N THR A 86 7.03 -6.95 15.86
CA THR A 86 5.88 -6.04 15.85
C THR A 86 4.63 -6.68 15.27
N VAL A 87 4.78 -7.61 14.33
CA VAL A 87 3.68 -8.25 13.59
C VAL A 87 3.65 -9.78 13.68
N ALA A 88 4.75 -10.41 14.09
CA ALA A 88 4.88 -11.87 14.11
C ALA A 88 3.74 -12.55 14.89
N GLY A 89 3.12 -13.56 14.28
CA GLY A 89 2.03 -14.36 14.87
C GLY A 89 0.68 -13.65 14.97
N LYS A 90 0.56 -12.41 14.51
CA LYS A 90 -0.68 -11.61 14.55
C LYS A 90 -1.46 -11.72 13.25
N ARG A 91 -2.80 -11.62 13.36
CA ARG A 91 -3.71 -11.43 12.24
C ARG A 91 -3.84 -9.93 11.99
N LEU A 92 -3.54 -9.49 10.79
CA LEU A 92 -3.46 -8.07 10.45
C LEU A 92 -4.55 -7.68 9.46
N VAL A 93 -4.98 -6.44 9.55
CA VAL A 93 -5.66 -5.72 8.46
C VAL A 93 -4.71 -4.63 7.96
N ASP A 94 -4.37 -4.68 6.67
CA ASP A 94 -3.65 -3.64 5.95
C ASP A 94 -4.70 -2.69 5.36
N PHE A 95 -4.92 -1.56 6.02
CA PHE A 95 -6.01 -0.65 5.72
C PHE A 95 -5.54 0.45 4.75
N GLY A 96 -6.25 0.59 3.62
CA GLY A 96 -5.80 1.37 2.48
C GLY A 96 -4.62 0.67 1.80
N SER A 97 -4.76 -0.62 1.54
CA SER A 97 -3.65 -1.51 1.18
C SER A 97 -2.95 -1.16 -0.13
N GLY A 98 -3.64 -0.49 -1.07
CA GLY A 98 -3.09 -0.11 -2.37
C GLY A 98 -2.43 -1.29 -3.09
N SER A 99 -1.12 -1.22 -3.29
CA SER A 99 -0.31 -2.30 -3.90
C SER A 99 -0.18 -3.55 -3.02
N GLY A 100 -0.60 -3.49 -1.74
CA GLY A 100 -0.45 -4.55 -0.74
C GLY A 100 0.95 -4.63 -0.11
N VAL A 101 1.84 -3.69 -0.40
CA VAL A 101 3.25 -3.74 0.00
C VAL A 101 3.45 -3.94 1.49
N VAL A 102 2.65 -3.27 2.33
CA VAL A 102 2.76 -3.35 3.81
C VAL A 102 2.29 -4.72 4.31
N GLY A 103 1.12 -5.17 3.88
CA GLY A 103 0.60 -6.49 4.25
C GLY A 103 1.48 -7.64 3.80
N LEU A 104 2.05 -7.56 2.59
CA LEU A 104 2.95 -8.59 2.07
C LEU A 104 4.28 -8.61 2.83
N ALA A 105 4.83 -7.45 3.19
CA ALA A 105 6.01 -7.36 4.06
C ALA A 105 5.71 -7.95 5.45
N ALA A 106 4.51 -7.70 6.00
CA ALA A 106 4.10 -8.27 7.27
C ALA A 106 4.01 -9.80 7.23
N LEU A 107 3.49 -10.40 6.14
CA LEU A 107 3.52 -11.87 5.98
C LEU A 107 4.95 -12.40 5.94
N LYS A 108 5.87 -11.74 5.24
CA LYS A 108 7.29 -12.12 5.24
C LYS A 108 7.94 -11.98 6.61
N ALA A 109 7.51 -11.01 7.41
CA ALA A 109 7.94 -10.83 8.79
C ALA A 109 7.29 -11.80 9.80
N GLY A 110 6.46 -12.74 9.32
CA GLY A 110 5.87 -13.78 10.15
C GLY A 110 4.50 -13.47 10.72
N ALA A 111 3.76 -12.53 10.16
CA ALA A 111 2.33 -12.36 10.47
C ALA A 111 1.58 -13.66 10.21
N GLN A 112 0.61 -13.99 11.06
CA GLN A 112 -0.20 -15.21 10.93
C GLN A 112 -1.09 -15.16 9.69
N SER A 113 -1.71 -14.02 9.42
CA SER A 113 -2.54 -13.77 8.25
C SER A 113 -2.68 -12.27 8.01
N VAL A 114 -3.00 -11.91 6.77
CA VAL A 114 -3.27 -10.52 6.37
C VAL A 114 -4.55 -10.47 5.56
N CYS A 115 -5.40 -9.50 5.90
CA CYS A 115 -6.50 -9.04 5.07
C CYS A 115 -6.10 -7.70 4.46
N LEU A 116 -6.02 -7.62 3.13
CA LEU A 116 -5.89 -6.37 2.41
C LEU A 116 -7.24 -5.68 2.38
N CYS A 117 -7.34 -4.49 2.92
CA CYS A 117 -8.58 -3.74 3.01
C CYS A 117 -8.46 -2.44 2.22
N ASP A 118 -9.25 -2.28 1.18
CA ASP A 118 -9.25 -1.09 0.33
C ASP A 118 -10.64 -0.87 -0.28
N ILE A 119 -11.04 0.39 -0.46
CA ILE A 119 -12.31 0.73 -1.12
C ILE A 119 -12.25 0.56 -2.64
N ASP A 120 -11.04 0.51 -3.21
CA ASP A 120 -10.80 0.31 -4.63
C ASP A 120 -10.65 -1.19 -4.93
N GLU A 121 -11.59 -1.78 -5.65
CA GLU A 121 -11.54 -3.18 -6.06
C GLU A 121 -10.33 -3.50 -6.95
N LEU A 122 -9.81 -2.52 -7.72
CA LEU A 122 -8.58 -2.69 -8.49
C LEU A 122 -7.37 -2.79 -7.57
N ALA A 123 -7.34 -2.05 -6.46
CA ALA A 123 -6.30 -2.19 -5.44
C ALA A 123 -6.32 -3.59 -4.82
N LEU A 124 -7.49 -4.11 -4.45
CA LEU A 124 -7.62 -5.48 -3.92
C LEU A 124 -7.15 -6.52 -4.94
N THR A 125 -7.50 -6.33 -6.21
CA THR A 125 -7.04 -7.21 -7.31
C THR A 125 -5.52 -7.14 -7.47
N ALA A 126 -4.93 -5.95 -7.48
CA ALA A 126 -3.48 -5.76 -7.57
C ALA A 126 -2.75 -6.40 -6.38
N GLY A 127 -3.25 -6.19 -5.16
CA GLY A 127 -2.70 -6.80 -3.95
C GLY A 127 -2.74 -8.34 -3.97
N GLN A 128 -3.82 -8.94 -4.45
CA GLN A 128 -3.90 -10.41 -4.63
C GLN A 128 -2.92 -10.93 -5.68
N ILE A 129 -2.77 -10.22 -6.81
CA ILE A 129 -1.79 -10.56 -7.84
C ILE A 129 -0.38 -10.48 -7.26
N ASN A 130 -0.07 -9.41 -6.54
CA ASN A 130 1.22 -9.23 -5.89
C ASN A 130 1.49 -10.31 -4.81
N ALA A 131 0.47 -10.68 -4.03
CA ALA A 131 0.58 -11.79 -3.08
C ALA A 131 0.94 -13.11 -3.79
N ASN A 132 0.19 -13.47 -4.84
CA ASN A 132 0.40 -14.68 -5.60
C ASN A 132 1.79 -14.71 -6.26
N GLN A 133 2.27 -13.59 -6.80
CA GLN A 133 3.61 -13.45 -7.39
C GLN A 133 4.71 -13.76 -6.37
N ASN A 134 4.49 -13.43 -5.11
CA ASN A 134 5.43 -13.69 -4.02
C ASN A 134 5.21 -15.02 -3.28
N GLY A 135 4.28 -15.88 -3.76
CA GLY A 135 3.93 -17.13 -3.10
C GLY A 135 3.25 -16.95 -1.75
N LEU A 136 2.60 -15.79 -1.54
CA LEU A 136 1.88 -15.43 -0.32
C LEU A 136 0.36 -15.55 -0.53
N THR A 137 -0.38 -15.73 0.55
CA THR A 137 -1.85 -15.79 0.53
C THR A 137 -2.43 -14.70 1.41
N VAL A 138 -3.37 -13.96 0.87
CA VAL A 138 -4.10 -12.88 1.55
C VAL A 138 -5.60 -13.07 1.39
N THR A 139 -6.38 -12.52 2.30
CA THR A 139 -7.81 -12.24 2.09
C THR A 139 -7.98 -10.77 1.73
N THR A 140 -9.14 -10.42 1.20
CA THR A 140 -9.48 -9.03 0.83
C THR A 140 -10.81 -8.63 1.42
N ALA A 141 -10.98 -7.35 1.70
CA ALA A 141 -12.21 -6.75 2.19
C ALA A 141 -12.35 -5.32 1.67
N THR A 142 -13.58 -4.83 1.50
CA THR A 142 -13.85 -3.44 1.12
C THR A 142 -14.03 -2.53 2.34
N SER A 143 -14.17 -3.10 3.53
CA SER A 143 -14.28 -2.38 4.80
C SER A 143 -13.68 -3.18 5.96
N ILE A 144 -13.43 -2.52 7.10
CA ILE A 144 -12.92 -3.17 8.31
C ILE A 144 -13.93 -4.22 8.83
N GLU A 145 -15.22 -3.95 8.71
CA GLU A 145 -16.29 -4.84 9.16
C GLU A 145 -16.28 -6.18 8.41
N GLU A 146 -15.91 -6.14 7.13
CA GLU A 146 -15.77 -7.33 6.29
C GLU A 146 -14.47 -8.10 6.54
N ALA A 147 -13.45 -7.44 7.08
CA ALA A 147 -12.14 -8.06 7.32
C ALA A 147 -12.18 -9.17 8.39
N GLY A 148 -13.27 -9.28 9.14
CA GLY A 148 -13.47 -10.30 10.18
C GLY A 148 -12.63 -10.03 11.43
N THR A 149 -12.13 -11.10 12.05
CA THR A 149 -11.41 -10.98 13.32
C THR A 149 -9.92 -10.77 13.08
N PHE A 150 -9.37 -9.71 13.63
CA PHE A 150 -7.95 -9.34 13.54
C PHE A 150 -7.39 -8.90 14.89
N ASP A 151 -6.06 -8.86 15.00
CA ASP A 151 -5.35 -8.50 16.21
C ASP A 151 -4.74 -7.09 16.15
N MET A 152 -4.47 -6.58 14.93
CA MET A 152 -3.77 -5.32 14.73
C MET A 152 -4.11 -4.72 13.36
N LEU A 153 -4.10 -3.38 13.27
CA LEU A 153 -4.18 -2.62 12.04
C LEU A 153 -2.80 -2.11 11.64
N VAL A 154 -2.52 -2.12 10.34
CA VAL A 154 -1.39 -1.40 9.73
C VAL A 154 -1.92 -0.42 8.68
N VAL A 155 -1.34 0.79 8.63
CA VAL A 155 -1.89 1.89 7.81
C VAL A 155 -0.76 2.74 7.26
N GLY A 156 -0.74 2.95 5.95
CA GLY A 156 0.23 3.81 5.28
C GLY A 156 -0.43 5.02 4.61
N ASP A 157 -0.01 6.25 4.99
CA ASP A 157 -0.32 7.53 4.30
C ASP A 157 -1.80 7.78 3.98
N ILE A 158 -2.67 7.52 4.95
CA ILE A 158 -4.12 7.76 4.79
C ILE A 158 -4.54 9.09 5.41
N LEU A 159 -3.79 9.57 6.40
CA LEU A 159 -4.20 10.68 7.26
C LEU A 159 -3.78 12.06 6.72
N TYR A 160 -3.06 12.10 5.61
CA TYR A 160 -2.66 13.35 4.95
C TYR A 160 -3.85 14.17 4.42
N ASP A 161 -4.93 13.50 4.01
CA ASP A 161 -6.13 14.17 3.51
C ASP A 161 -7.05 14.56 4.66
N THR A 162 -7.39 15.85 4.75
CA THR A 162 -8.31 16.37 5.78
C THR A 162 -9.69 15.72 5.73
N ARG A 163 -10.11 15.19 4.58
CA ARG A 163 -11.34 14.40 4.43
C ARG A 163 -11.31 13.11 5.22
N ASN A 164 -10.10 12.59 5.50
CA ASN A 164 -9.87 11.36 6.23
C ASN A 164 -9.73 11.54 7.75
N HIS A 165 -9.90 12.77 8.29
CA HIS A 165 -9.80 12.99 9.74
C HIS A 165 -10.83 12.19 10.55
N GLY A 166 -12.04 11.99 10.01
CA GLY A 166 -13.06 11.11 10.63
C GLY A 166 -12.63 9.64 10.61
N LEU A 167 -11.88 9.24 9.58
CA LEU A 167 -11.35 7.90 9.44
C LEU A 167 -10.31 7.57 10.51
N ALA A 168 -9.42 8.50 10.84
CA ALA A 168 -8.47 8.32 11.95
C ALA A 168 -9.20 8.00 13.26
N GLN A 169 -10.29 8.74 13.57
CA GLN A 169 -11.09 8.48 14.76
C GLN A 169 -11.72 7.09 14.74
N SER A 170 -12.21 6.62 13.59
CA SER A 170 -12.79 5.29 13.47
C SER A 170 -11.75 4.17 13.60
N LEU A 171 -10.51 4.38 13.14
CA LEU A 171 -9.41 3.44 13.33
C LEU A 171 -9.02 3.31 14.81
N PHE A 172 -8.89 4.43 15.53
CA PHE A 172 -8.62 4.41 16.97
C PHE A 172 -9.77 3.81 17.79
N ALA A 173 -11.02 3.99 17.33
CA ALA A 173 -12.20 3.41 17.98
C ALA A 173 -12.30 1.87 17.88
N GLN A 174 -11.46 1.22 17.04
CA GLN A 174 -11.37 -0.24 16.97
C GLN A 174 -10.80 -0.87 18.25
N GLU A 175 -10.22 -0.06 19.15
CA GLU A 175 -9.56 -0.55 20.38
C GLU A 175 -8.57 -1.71 20.09
N LYS A 176 -7.86 -1.60 18.98
CA LYS A 176 -6.84 -2.54 18.51
C LYS A 176 -5.50 -1.84 18.39
N PRO A 177 -4.38 -2.56 18.60
CA PRO A 177 -3.08 -2.05 18.24
C PRO A 177 -3.08 -1.54 16.79
N LEU A 178 -2.53 -0.34 16.58
CA LEU A 178 -2.41 0.31 15.31
C LEU A 178 -0.96 0.72 15.09
N LEU A 179 -0.40 0.34 13.96
CA LEU A 179 0.89 0.78 13.47
C LEU A 179 0.68 1.57 12.18
N TRP A 180 1.15 2.82 12.12
CA TRP A 180 0.95 3.62 10.93
C TRP A 180 2.17 4.46 10.56
N ALA A 181 2.26 4.78 9.29
CA ALA A 181 3.30 5.62 8.72
C ALA A 181 2.70 6.84 8.02
N GLU A 182 3.32 8.00 8.22
CA GLU A 182 2.91 9.27 7.63
C GLU A 182 4.09 10.05 7.11
N SER A 183 3.93 10.62 5.91
CA SER A 183 4.89 11.53 5.29
C SER A 183 4.92 12.89 5.97
N GLN A 184 3.82 13.31 6.59
CA GLN A 184 3.73 14.54 7.38
C GLN A 184 3.64 14.21 8.86
N ALA A 185 4.39 14.95 9.70
CA ALA A 185 4.35 14.74 11.14
C ALA A 185 2.95 15.05 11.72
N GLN A 186 2.24 14.01 12.11
CA GLN A 186 0.89 14.10 12.69
C GLN A 186 0.94 14.19 14.22
N THR A 187 1.45 15.32 14.73
CA THR A 187 1.58 15.54 16.19
C THR A 187 0.24 15.56 16.94
N LYS A 188 -0.88 15.73 16.22
CA LYS A 188 -2.22 15.75 16.82
C LYS A 188 -2.83 14.37 17.02
N LEU A 189 -2.35 13.36 16.30
CA LEU A 189 -2.91 12.00 16.33
C LEU A 189 -2.16 11.07 17.28
N SER A 190 -0.90 11.38 17.58
CA SER A 190 -0.09 10.59 18.49
C SER A 190 0.11 11.30 19.83
N GLN A 191 -0.26 10.64 20.92
CA GLN A 191 0.04 11.13 22.28
C GLN A 191 1.52 11.02 22.62
N HIS A 192 2.30 10.19 21.90
CA HIS A 192 3.66 9.78 22.26
C HIS A 192 4.72 10.04 21.19
N GLY A 193 4.44 10.82 20.14
CA GLY A 193 5.39 11.05 19.05
C GLY A 193 5.72 9.76 18.24
N PRO A 194 6.57 9.88 17.21
CA PRO A 194 6.94 8.73 16.38
C PRO A 194 7.90 7.79 17.12
N ILE A 195 7.70 6.48 16.92
CA ILE A 195 8.58 5.43 17.45
C ILE A 195 9.81 5.19 16.57
N ALA A 196 9.72 5.55 15.28
CA ALA A 196 10.80 5.43 14.31
C ALA A 196 10.68 6.48 13.21
N LYS A 197 11.78 6.69 12.46
CA LYS A 197 11.82 7.53 11.26
C LYS A 197 12.60 6.80 10.18
N TYR A 198 12.03 6.78 8.98
CA TYR A 198 12.64 6.18 7.80
C TYR A 198 12.74 7.20 6.67
N ALA A 199 13.71 7.03 5.80
CA ALA A 199 13.66 7.65 4.49
C ALA A 199 12.71 6.83 3.61
N GLY A 200 11.85 7.50 2.85
CA GLY A 200 10.93 6.85 1.92
C GLY A 200 10.92 7.59 0.60
N GLU A 201 10.84 6.83 -0.48
CA GLU A 201 10.64 7.37 -1.83
C GLU A 201 9.52 6.57 -2.48
N THR A 202 8.65 7.29 -3.19
CA THR A 202 7.57 6.66 -3.97
C THR A 202 8.15 6.01 -5.21
N PHE A 203 7.72 4.79 -5.51
CA PHE A 203 8.15 4.06 -6.69
C PHE A 203 6.94 3.50 -7.48
N PRO A 204 6.88 3.66 -8.82
CA PRO A 204 7.73 4.55 -9.62
C PRO A 204 7.43 6.02 -9.30
N ASN A 205 8.40 6.91 -9.59
CA ASN A 205 8.24 8.34 -9.33
C ASN A 205 8.07 9.13 -10.64
N ILE A 206 6.82 9.31 -11.06
CA ILE A 206 6.46 9.96 -12.34
C ILE A 206 6.21 11.47 -12.24
N GLY A 207 6.22 12.07 -11.06
CA GLY A 207 5.81 13.46 -10.90
C GLY A 207 6.41 14.19 -9.71
N GLY A 208 7.45 13.62 -9.08
CA GLY A 208 8.05 14.25 -7.90
C GLY A 208 7.11 14.25 -6.71
N PHE A 209 6.40 13.15 -6.48
CA PHE A 209 5.40 13.00 -5.40
C PHE A 209 5.97 13.17 -3.99
N ASP A 210 7.30 13.04 -3.83
CA ASP A 210 7.94 13.04 -2.53
C ASP A 210 8.39 14.45 -2.13
N GLU A 211 7.46 15.27 -1.65
CA GLU A 211 7.80 16.53 -0.98
C GLU A 211 8.47 16.29 0.38
N HIS A 212 8.17 15.15 1.01
CA HIS A 212 8.67 14.76 2.33
C HIS A 212 9.48 13.47 2.25
N LYS A 213 10.80 13.58 2.46
CA LYS A 213 11.72 12.43 2.45
C LYS A 213 11.79 11.67 3.78
N HIS A 214 11.15 12.16 4.81
CA HIS A 214 11.16 11.57 6.14
C HIS A 214 9.76 11.10 6.52
N ILE A 215 9.66 9.78 6.67
CA ILE A 215 8.44 9.11 7.09
C ILE A 215 8.52 8.82 8.58
N HIS A 216 7.47 9.16 9.29
CA HIS A 216 7.34 8.92 10.72
C HIS A 216 6.47 7.69 10.96
N ILE A 217 6.99 6.75 11.73
CA ILE A 217 6.25 5.55 12.16
C ILE A 217 5.71 5.80 13.55
N TYR A 218 4.43 5.51 13.74
CA TYR A 218 3.71 5.66 15.00
C TYR A 218 3.09 4.34 15.41
N GLN A 219 2.90 4.18 16.71
CA GLN A 219 2.20 3.04 17.27
C GLN A 219 1.17 3.53 18.31
N HIS A 220 -0.02 2.95 18.25
CA HIS A 220 -1.04 3.06 19.28
C HIS A 220 -1.28 1.68 19.89
N LEU A 221 -1.26 1.63 21.21
CA LEU A 221 -1.64 0.46 22.01
C LEU A 221 -2.84 0.89 22.83
N PRO A 222 -4.02 0.22 22.69
CA PRO A 222 -5.24 0.58 23.42
C PRO A 222 -5.15 0.36 24.92
#